data_85a68ac77fe41361d5a40627426feff3
#
_entry.id   85a68ac77fe41361d5a40627426feff3
#
_cell.length_a   1.000
_cell.length_b   1.000
_cell.length_c   1.000
_cell.angle_alpha   90.00
_cell.angle_beta   90.00
_cell.angle_gamma   90.00
#
_symmetry.space_group_name_H-M   'P 1'
#
loop_
_entity.id
_entity.type
_entity.pdbx_description
1 polymer ?
#
loop_
_entity_poly.entity_id
_entity_poly.type
_entity_poly.pdbx_seq_one_letter_code
_entity_poly.pdbx_strand_id
1 'polypeptide(L)'
;ISRFPFGGVHLISRSPEYHKTTAEQDITISRSCHSIAEIIQYKSKCNYLFLSPIYDSISKEGYGAAFSRIDLKQAADKGIIDSKVLALGGVSLECIPQLRSMGFGGAAVLGALWQAKEPTRYLKALMEA
;
A
#
# COMPACT_ATOMS: atom_id res chain seq x y z
N ILE A 1 -10.66 -9.33 20.27
CA ILE A 1 -10.61 -10.06 18.99
C ILE A 1 -11.37 -11.37 19.05
N SER A 2 -11.32 -12.07 20.15
CA SER A 2 -11.94 -13.38 20.30
C SER A 2 -13.46 -13.40 20.12
N ARG A 3 -14.12 -12.25 20.23
CA ARG A 3 -15.58 -12.15 20.10
C ARG A 3 -16.07 -12.03 18.67
N PHE A 4 -15.22 -11.55 17.74
CA PHE A 4 -15.59 -11.27 16.37
C PHE A 4 -14.63 -11.98 15.43
N PRO A 5 -15.13 -12.54 14.33
CA PRO A 5 -14.28 -13.22 13.34
C PRO A 5 -13.55 -12.24 12.45
N PHE A 6 -12.63 -11.46 13.01
CA PHE A 6 -11.82 -10.52 12.23
C PHE A 6 -10.90 -11.29 11.28
N GLY A 7 -10.80 -10.83 10.03
CA GLY A 7 -9.90 -11.39 9.04
C GLY A 7 -8.47 -10.93 9.20
N GLY A 8 -8.24 -9.78 9.85
CA GLY A 8 -6.91 -9.25 9.98
C GLY A 8 -6.80 -8.07 10.94
N VAL A 9 -5.57 -7.66 11.15
CA VAL A 9 -5.20 -6.51 11.99
C VAL A 9 -4.31 -5.59 11.18
N HIS A 10 -4.61 -4.30 11.20
CA HIS A 10 -3.79 -3.29 10.55
C HIS A 10 -3.06 -2.44 11.58
N LEU A 11 -1.73 -2.34 11.44
CA LEU A 11 -0.86 -1.61 12.36
C LEU A 11 -0.43 -0.29 11.73
N ILE A 12 -0.37 0.74 12.53
CA ILE A 12 0.12 2.06 12.14
C ILE A 12 1.35 2.40 12.98
N SER A 13 2.03 3.50 12.67
CA SER A 13 3.27 3.89 13.35
C SER A 13 3.12 4.02 14.87
N ARG A 14 1.92 4.35 15.35
CA ARG A 14 1.62 4.49 16.79
C ARG A 14 1.13 3.21 17.45
N SER A 15 0.96 2.15 16.69
CA SER A 15 0.50 0.88 17.22
C SER A 15 1.60 0.20 18.03
N PRO A 16 1.27 -0.45 19.14
CA PRO A 16 2.25 -1.30 19.82
C PRO A 16 2.64 -2.48 18.92
N GLU A 17 3.78 -3.09 19.20
CA GLU A 17 4.16 -4.30 18.49
C GLU A 17 3.09 -5.38 18.68
N TYR A 18 2.80 -6.08 17.61
CA TYR A 18 1.82 -7.14 17.59
C TYR A 18 2.48 -8.46 17.23
N HIS A 19 2.28 -9.47 18.05
CA HIS A 19 2.75 -10.82 17.81
C HIS A 19 1.56 -11.76 17.78
N LYS A 20 1.45 -12.54 16.69
CA LYS A 20 0.38 -13.52 16.57
C LYS A 20 0.52 -14.58 17.65
N THR A 21 -0.58 -14.86 18.34
CA THR A 21 -0.68 -16.05 19.20
C THR A 21 -1.03 -17.26 18.34
N THR A 22 -0.90 -18.45 18.90
CA THR A 22 -1.27 -19.70 18.20
C THR A 22 -2.73 -19.67 17.75
N ALA A 23 -3.62 -19.09 18.56
CA ALA A 23 -5.05 -18.99 18.24
C ALA A 23 -5.35 -17.98 17.12
N GLU A 24 -4.40 -17.09 16.79
CA GLU A 24 -4.59 -16.01 15.83
C GLU A 24 -3.81 -16.23 14.53
N GLN A 25 -3.33 -17.43 14.27
CA GLN A 25 -2.47 -17.68 13.09
C GLN A 25 -3.17 -17.45 11.76
N ASP A 26 -4.49 -17.55 11.71
CA ASP A 26 -5.26 -17.29 10.50
C ASP A 26 -5.52 -15.81 10.25
N ILE A 27 -5.11 -14.94 11.18
CA ILE A 27 -5.31 -13.51 11.04
C ILE A 27 -4.22 -12.92 10.14
N THR A 28 -4.63 -12.12 9.16
CA THR A 28 -3.73 -11.37 8.30
C THR A 28 -3.24 -10.13 9.04
N ILE A 29 -1.93 -9.90 9.01
CA ILE A 29 -1.34 -8.69 9.57
C ILE A 29 -0.88 -7.79 8.43
N SER A 30 -1.27 -6.53 8.46
CA SER A 30 -0.79 -5.50 7.57
C SER A 30 -0.30 -4.29 8.36
N ARG A 31 0.49 -3.44 7.73
CA ARG A 31 1.03 -2.26 8.39
C ARG A 31 1.19 -1.13 7.40
N SER A 32 0.93 0.09 7.88
CA SER A 32 1.24 1.31 7.13
C SER A 32 2.70 1.70 7.37
N CYS A 33 3.44 1.87 6.30
CA CYS A 33 4.83 2.29 6.33
C CYS A 33 4.99 3.61 5.57
N HIS A 34 5.86 4.47 6.06
CA HIS A 34 6.07 5.81 5.51
C HIS A 34 7.51 6.03 5.03
N SER A 35 8.30 4.97 4.98
CA SER A 35 9.66 5.01 4.45
C SER A 35 10.06 3.63 3.93
N ILE A 36 11.06 3.61 3.07
CA ILE A 36 11.63 2.35 2.57
C ILE A 36 12.25 1.55 3.74
N ALA A 37 12.87 2.23 4.69
CA ALA A 37 13.45 1.59 5.86
C ALA A 37 12.39 0.83 6.68
N GLU A 38 11.20 1.39 6.82
CA GLU A 38 10.11 0.72 7.52
C GLU A 38 9.65 -0.53 6.78
N ILE A 39 9.61 -0.48 5.45
CA ILE A 39 9.28 -1.67 4.65
C ILE A 39 10.27 -2.79 4.94
N ILE A 40 11.56 -2.49 4.93
CA ILE A 40 12.61 -3.46 5.23
C ILE A 40 12.44 -4.03 6.64
N GLN A 41 12.14 -3.16 7.60
CA GLN A 41 12.01 -3.54 9.01
C GLN A 41 10.83 -4.48 9.26
N TYR A 42 9.69 -4.23 8.65
CA TYR A 42 8.45 -4.93 9.00
C TYR A 42 8.00 -5.97 7.99
N LYS A 43 8.65 -6.09 6.83
CA LYS A 43 8.19 -6.95 5.75
C LYS A 43 8.02 -8.42 6.18
N SER A 44 8.96 -8.94 6.96
CA SER A 44 8.90 -10.34 7.42
C SER A 44 7.84 -10.58 8.48
N LYS A 45 7.33 -9.52 9.10
CA LYS A 45 6.38 -9.59 10.21
C LYS A 45 4.93 -9.40 9.77
N CYS A 46 4.71 -9.06 8.51
CA CYS A 46 3.39 -8.73 7.98
C CYS A 46 3.09 -9.55 6.74
N ASN A 47 1.80 -9.78 6.50
CA ASN A 47 1.36 -10.42 5.26
C ASN A 47 1.46 -9.47 4.08
N TYR A 48 1.14 -8.19 4.31
CA TYR A 48 1.34 -7.14 3.32
C TYR A 48 1.54 -5.80 4.02
N LEU A 49 2.06 -4.83 3.28
CA LEU A 49 2.42 -3.52 3.80
C LEU A 49 1.91 -2.45 2.84
N PHE A 50 1.51 -1.31 3.40
CA PHE A 50 1.22 -0.12 2.60
C PHE A 50 2.40 0.83 2.68
N LEU A 51 2.80 1.36 1.54
CA LEU A 51 3.81 2.42 1.46
C LEU A 51 3.13 3.70 1.02
N SER A 52 3.19 4.74 1.83
CA SER A 52 2.50 6.00 1.59
C SER A 52 3.25 7.20 2.15
N PRO A 53 3.00 8.40 1.64
CA PRO A 53 2.24 8.70 0.43
C PRO A 53 3.13 8.55 -0.82
N ILE A 54 2.64 7.85 -1.83
CA ILE A 54 3.38 7.67 -3.09
C ILE A 54 3.30 8.91 -3.95
N TYR A 55 2.09 9.45 -4.11
CA TYR A 55 1.84 10.61 -4.95
C TYR A 55 1.35 11.79 -4.13
N ASP A 56 1.60 12.97 -4.66
CA ASP A 56 1.14 14.24 -4.10
C ASP A 56 0.22 14.90 -5.13
N SER A 57 -0.97 15.31 -4.70
CA SER A 57 -1.94 15.96 -5.56
C SER A 57 -1.45 17.33 -6.08
N ILE A 58 -0.43 17.91 -5.46
CA ILE A 58 0.10 19.24 -5.81
C ILE A 58 1.22 19.13 -6.84
N SER A 59 1.93 18.01 -6.87
CA SER A 59 3.08 17.85 -7.76
C SER A 59 2.64 17.60 -9.21
N LYS A 60 3.29 18.28 -10.17
CA LYS A 60 3.06 18.05 -11.59
C LYS A 60 3.47 16.66 -12.04
N GLU A 61 4.47 16.09 -11.39
CA GLU A 61 4.96 14.75 -11.70
C GLU A 61 4.16 13.65 -11.00
N GLY A 62 3.29 14.05 -10.06
CA GLY A 62 2.49 13.11 -9.28
C GLY A 62 3.16 12.62 -8.02
N TYR A 63 4.49 12.51 -8.00
CA TYR A 63 5.20 12.00 -6.82
C TYR A 63 5.27 13.03 -5.71
N GLY A 64 5.10 12.56 -4.45
CA GLY A 64 5.21 13.40 -3.28
C GLY A 64 6.66 13.65 -2.86
N ALA A 65 6.83 14.45 -1.81
CA ALA A 65 8.14 14.74 -1.26
C ALA A 65 8.77 13.55 -0.55
N ALA A 66 7.97 12.59 -0.12
CA ALA A 66 8.45 11.43 0.64
C ALA A 66 9.23 10.44 -0.23
N PHE A 67 8.83 10.28 -1.50
CA PHE A 67 9.43 9.30 -2.40
C PHE A 67 9.57 9.86 -3.80
N SER A 68 10.79 9.90 -4.30
CA SER A 68 11.03 10.23 -5.70
C SER A 68 10.86 8.97 -6.56
N ARG A 69 10.69 9.18 -7.86
CA ARG A 69 10.66 8.07 -8.82
C ARG A 69 11.93 7.22 -8.75
N ILE A 70 13.08 7.88 -8.58
CA ILE A 70 14.38 7.22 -8.49
C ILE A 70 14.44 6.33 -7.23
N ASP A 71 13.99 6.84 -6.09
CA ASP A 71 13.97 6.08 -4.83
C ASP A 71 13.11 4.82 -4.96
N LEU A 72 11.93 4.95 -5.54
CA LEU A 72 11.01 3.83 -5.73
C LEU A 72 11.58 2.81 -6.70
N LYS A 73 12.19 3.26 -7.78
CA LYS A 73 12.81 2.37 -8.76
C LYS A 73 13.98 1.59 -8.15
N GLN A 74 14.81 2.25 -7.37
CA GLN A 74 15.92 1.59 -6.68
C GLN A 74 15.41 0.54 -5.69
N ALA A 75 14.37 0.86 -4.93
CA ALA A 75 13.76 -0.08 -4.01
C ALA A 75 13.15 -1.28 -4.73
N ALA A 76 12.54 -1.05 -5.90
CA ALA A 76 12.01 -2.12 -6.73
C ALA A 76 13.13 -3.03 -7.27
N ASP A 77 14.20 -2.43 -7.76
CA ASP A 77 15.35 -3.18 -8.30
C ASP A 77 16.03 -4.04 -7.23
N LYS A 78 16.00 -3.60 -5.99
CA LYS A 78 16.55 -4.35 -4.85
C LYS A 78 15.58 -5.38 -4.29
N GLY A 79 14.37 -5.50 -4.84
CA GLY A 79 13.36 -6.42 -4.36
C GLY A 79 12.66 -5.98 -3.08
N ILE A 80 12.85 -4.75 -2.63
CA ILE A 80 12.19 -4.21 -1.44
C ILE A 80 10.71 -3.97 -1.74
N ILE A 81 10.41 -3.38 -2.90
CA ILE A 81 9.04 -3.26 -3.38
C ILE A 81 8.73 -4.52 -4.19
N ASP A 82 7.77 -5.29 -3.71
CA ASP A 82 7.35 -6.55 -4.33
C ASP A 82 5.84 -6.75 -4.14
N SER A 83 5.36 -7.96 -4.39
CA SER A 83 3.93 -8.30 -4.31
C SER A 83 3.32 -8.08 -2.92
N LYS A 84 4.11 -7.96 -1.87
CA LYS A 84 3.62 -7.70 -0.51
C LYS A 84 3.45 -6.21 -0.23
N VAL A 85 3.93 -5.32 -1.08
CA VAL A 85 3.91 -3.88 -0.87
C VAL A 85 2.83 -3.25 -1.74
N LEU A 86 1.90 -2.55 -1.10
CA LEU A 86 0.79 -1.88 -1.76
C LEU A 86 1.00 -0.37 -1.72
N ALA A 87 0.71 0.30 -2.83
CA ALA A 87 0.84 1.74 -2.93
C ALA A 87 -0.40 2.43 -2.37
N LEU A 88 -0.19 3.49 -1.59
CA LEU A 88 -1.26 4.29 -1.01
C LEU A 88 -0.88 5.78 -1.10
N GLY A 89 -1.87 6.63 -1.21
CA GLY A 89 -1.68 8.09 -1.25
C GLY A 89 -1.66 8.64 -2.68
N GLY A 90 -2.70 9.35 -3.04
CA GLY A 90 -2.83 10.02 -4.34
C GLY A 90 -2.92 9.08 -5.54
N VAL A 91 -3.21 7.81 -5.32
CA VAL A 91 -3.28 6.82 -6.40
C VAL A 91 -4.57 6.99 -7.19
N SER A 92 -4.46 7.00 -8.51
CA SER A 92 -5.57 7.06 -9.44
C SER A 92 -5.41 6.02 -10.54
N LEU A 93 -6.42 5.87 -11.38
CA LEU A 93 -6.40 4.89 -12.48
C LEU A 93 -5.17 5.07 -13.38
N GLU A 94 -4.79 6.30 -13.66
CA GLU A 94 -3.67 6.62 -14.54
C GLU A 94 -2.32 6.16 -13.97
N CYS A 95 -2.23 5.99 -12.67
CA CYS A 95 -0.99 5.56 -11.99
C CYS A 95 -0.78 4.05 -12.03
N ILE A 96 -1.81 3.26 -12.29
CA ILE A 96 -1.75 1.80 -12.13
C ILE A 96 -0.67 1.15 -13.01
N PRO A 97 -0.54 1.48 -14.32
CA PRO A 97 0.51 0.87 -15.12
C PRO A 97 1.92 1.14 -14.57
N GLN A 98 2.15 2.34 -14.05
CA GLN A 98 3.43 2.74 -13.49
C GLN A 98 3.73 1.97 -12.20
N LEU A 99 2.76 1.85 -11.31
CA LEU A 99 2.90 1.09 -10.07
C LEU A 99 3.17 -0.38 -10.36
N ARG A 100 2.48 -0.94 -11.33
CA ARG A 100 2.69 -2.32 -11.76
C ARG A 100 4.11 -2.53 -12.27
N SER A 101 4.61 -1.59 -13.07
CA SER A 101 5.97 -1.68 -13.61
C SER A 101 7.04 -1.61 -12.53
N MET A 102 6.74 -0.99 -11.39
CA MET A 102 7.65 -0.92 -10.24
C MET A 102 7.59 -2.16 -9.34
N GLY A 103 6.67 -3.07 -9.58
CA GLY A 103 6.58 -4.31 -8.82
C GLY A 103 5.66 -4.28 -7.61
N PHE A 104 4.88 -3.20 -7.43
CA PHE A 104 3.87 -3.17 -6.36
C PHE A 104 2.85 -4.27 -6.54
N GLY A 105 2.45 -4.88 -5.44
CA GLY A 105 1.45 -5.96 -5.45
C GLY A 105 0.02 -5.47 -5.62
N GLY A 106 -0.22 -4.18 -5.41
CA GLY A 106 -1.53 -3.58 -5.54
C GLY A 106 -1.50 -2.12 -5.16
N ALA A 107 -2.68 -1.52 -5.10
CA ALA A 107 -2.82 -0.12 -4.75
C ALA A 107 -4.14 0.12 -4.03
N ALA A 108 -4.14 1.09 -3.13
CA ALA A 108 -5.35 1.55 -2.46
C ALA A 108 -5.79 2.87 -3.09
N VAL A 109 -7.03 2.92 -3.55
CA VAL A 109 -7.61 4.08 -4.20
C VAL A 109 -8.81 4.53 -3.39
N LEU A 110 -8.82 5.78 -2.96
CA LEU A 110 -9.92 6.32 -2.17
C LEU A 110 -10.49 7.59 -2.80
N GLY A 111 -9.75 8.69 -2.76
CA GLY A 111 -10.24 9.98 -3.24
C GLY A 111 -10.64 9.97 -4.71
N ALA A 112 -9.82 9.39 -5.57
CA ALA A 112 -10.10 9.34 -7.01
C ALA A 112 -11.38 8.58 -7.32
N LEU A 113 -11.68 7.51 -6.57
CA LEU A 113 -12.90 6.74 -6.75
C LEU A 113 -14.14 7.57 -6.37
N TRP A 114 -14.09 8.22 -5.21
CA TRP A 114 -15.24 8.99 -4.72
C TRP A 114 -15.47 10.29 -5.49
N GLN A 115 -14.45 10.85 -6.11
CA GLN A 115 -14.52 12.04 -6.92
C GLN A 115 -14.90 11.75 -8.38
N ALA A 116 -14.89 10.50 -8.79
CA ALA A 116 -15.24 10.12 -10.15
C ALA A 116 -16.71 10.42 -10.43
N LYS A 117 -17.01 10.84 -11.66
CA LYS A 117 -18.38 11.10 -12.08
C LYS A 117 -19.24 9.84 -12.02
N GLU A 118 -18.66 8.70 -12.36
CA GLU A 118 -19.32 7.40 -12.32
C GLU A 118 -18.44 6.42 -11.53
N PRO A 119 -18.57 6.41 -10.19
CA PRO A 119 -17.68 5.59 -9.34
C PRO A 119 -17.70 4.10 -9.68
N THR A 120 -18.85 3.55 -10.01
CA THR A 120 -18.96 2.13 -10.37
C THR A 120 -18.16 1.79 -11.62
N ARG A 121 -18.23 2.64 -12.64
CA ARG A 121 -17.46 2.46 -13.87
C ARG A 121 -15.99 2.63 -13.61
N TYR A 122 -15.62 3.59 -12.77
CA TYR A 122 -14.22 3.82 -12.39
C TYR A 122 -13.65 2.61 -11.66
N LEU A 123 -14.40 2.06 -10.70
CA LEU A 123 -13.98 0.86 -9.98
C LEU A 123 -13.75 -0.32 -10.92
N LYS A 124 -14.65 -0.50 -11.88
CA LYS A 124 -14.52 -1.56 -12.86
C LYS A 124 -13.24 -1.40 -13.69
N ALA A 125 -12.96 -0.17 -14.11
CA ALA A 125 -11.73 0.13 -14.86
C ALA A 125 -10.48 -0.15 -14.04
N LEU A 126 -10.48 0.16 -12.74
CA LEU A 126 -9.39 -0.16 -11.83
C LEU A 126 -9.16 -1.67 -11.72
N MET A 127 -10.22 -2.45 -11.65
CA MET A 127 -10.13 -3.90 -11.53
C MET A 127 -9.58 -4.55 -12.80
N GLU A 128 -9.75 -3.92 -13.95
CA GLU A 128 -9.27 -4.41 -15.24
C GLU A 128 -7.88 -3.89 -15.60
N ALA A 129 -7.38 -2.93 -14.84
CA ALA A 129 -6.10 -2.29 -15.14
C ALA A 129 -4.87 -3.16 -14.88
#